data_13d5ab031a60014069f9bfd119e0d0b6
#
_entry.id   13d5ab031a60014069f9bfd119e0d0b6
#
_cell.length_a   1.000
_cell.length_b   1.000
_cell.length_c   1.000
_cell.angle_alpha   90.00
_cell.angle_beta   90.00
_cell.angle_gamma   90.00
#
_symmetry.space_group_name_H-M   'P 1'
#
loop_
_entity.id
_entity.type
_entity.pdbx_description
1 polymer ?
#
loop_
_entity_poly.entity_id
_entity_poly.type
_entity_poly.pdbx_seq_one_letter_code
_entity_poly.pdbx_strand_id
1 'polypeptide(L)'
;MKLYLYDHCPFCVRAEMVAHYKQVPVEQVYLLNDDEATCIELIGAKQLPILQFDDGRAMGESLDIARKLDELGNPQRLIRPHGDYLPSQEHINQVRLANLCLLFPRDIALGLPEFATQSARDYFQAKKEQIIQRPFAQALAESAEHRAVVEAMLASLPPLPLPSAHGDTLGWDDVLLYPGLRNLSMVKGLAFPSAVRGYVEEVARLTETATYFERAI
;
A
#
# COMPACT_ATOMS: atom_id res chain seq x y z
N MET A 1 -5.36 -18.65 10.12
CA MET A 1 -5.42 -17.20 10.44
C MET A 1 -6.07 -16.46 9.29
N LYS A 2 -6.72 -15.29 9.56
CA LYS A 2 -7.30 -14.40 8.54
C LYS A 2 -6.63 -13.03 8.59
N LEU A 3 -6.34 -12.47 7.41
CA LEU A 3 -5.84 -11.11 7.26
C LEU A 3 -6.91 -10.27 6.55
N TYR A 4 -7.55 -9.39 7.30
CA TYR A 4 -8.55 -8.46 6.76
C TYR A 4 -7.83 -7.22 6.22
N LEU A 5 -8.15 -6.82 5.00
CA LEU A 5 -7.39 -5.81 4.28
C LEU A 5 -8.21 -5.07 3.20
N TYR A 6 -7.62 -4.01 2.67
CA TYR A 6 -7.96 -3.35 1.41
C TYR A 6 -6.77 -3.45 0.46
N ASP A 7 -7.02 -3.68 -0.83
CA ASP A 7 -5.96 -3.78 -1.84
C ASP A 7 -5.17 -2.45 -1.98
N HIS A 8 -5.88 -1.29 -2.01
CA HIS A 8 -5.23 0.02 -2.16
C HIS A 8 -4.50 0.49 -0.90
N CYS A 9 -4.77 -0.09 0.26
CA CYS A 9 -4.29 0.46 1.52
C CYS A 9 -2.79 0.16 1.75
N PRO A 10 -1.91 1.18 1.80
CA PRO A 10 -0.48 0.94 1.97
C PRO A 10 -0.14 0.26 3.30
N PHE A 11 -0.95 0.45 4.33
CA PHE A 11 -0.78 -0.24 5.61
C PHE A 11 -1.14 -1.73 5.51
N CYS A 12 -2.17 -2.07 4.73
CA CYS A 12 -2.53 -3.46 4.47
C CYS A 12 -1.44 -4.18 3.68
N VAL A 13 -0.89 -3.53 2.66
CA VAL A 13 0.21 -4.08 1.85
C VAL A 13 1.44 -4.41 2.72
N ARG A 14 1.73 -3.65 3.78
CA ARG A 14 2.82 -3.99 4.72
C ARG A 14 2.66 -5.38 5.34
N ALA A 15 1.46 -5.69 5.79
CA ALA A 15 1.18 -7.00 6.38
C ALA A 15 1.16 -8.11 5.33
N GLU A 16 0.53 -7.85 4.18
CA GLU A 16 0.44 -8.78 3.07
C GLU A 16 1.82 -9.20 2.55
N MET A 17 2.70 -8.24 2.25
CA MET A 17 4.04 -8.53 1.72
C MET A 17 4.90 -9.33 2.70
N VAL A 18 4.76 -9.10 4.01
CA VAL A 18 5.47 -9.89 5.02
C VAL A 18 4.88 -11.28 5.13
N ALA A 19 3.53 -11.44 5.10
CA ALA A 19 2.89 -12.75 5.10
C ALA A 19 3.38 -13.62 3.93
N HIS A 20 3.39 -13.07 2.72
CA HIS A 20 3.84 -13.75 1.52
C HIS A 20 5.34 -14.08 1.58
N TYR A 21 6.17 -13.06 1.84
CA TYR A 21 7.62 -13.27 1.93
C TYR A 21 8.00 -14.31 2.97
N LYS A 22 7.38 -14.28 4.15
CA LYS A 22 7.61 -15.23 5.24
C LYS A 22 6.88 -16.56 5.07
N GLN A 23 6.10 -16.71 4.00
CA GLN A 23 5.31 -17.93 3.72
C GLN A 23 4.35 -18.30 4.85
N VAL A 24 3.75 -17.31 5.49
CA VAL A 24 2.72 -17.52 6.51
C VAL A 24 1.38 -17.76 5.82
N PRO A 25 0.72 -18.92 6.02
CA PRO A 25 -0.59 -19.18 5.42
C PRO A 25 -1.67 -18.33 6.09
N VAL A 26 -2.12 -17.29 5.41
CA VAL A 26 -3.23 -16.45 5.82
C VAL A 26 -4.32 -16.46 4.76
N GLU A 27 -5.59 -16.54 5.18
CA GLU A 27 -6.74 -16.27 4.33
C GLU A 27 -6.89 -14.75 4.21
N GLN A 28 -6.75 -14.19 3.00
CA GLN A 28 -6.98 -12.78 2.74
C GLN A 28 -8.48 -12.50 2.63
N VAL A 29 -8.98 -11.57 3.44
CA VAL A 29 -10.39 -11.17 3.48
C VAL A 29 -10.49 -9.69 3.14
N TYR A 30 -10.95 -9.38 1.93
CA TYR A 30 -11.20 -8.00 1.51
C TYR A 30 -12.54 -7.52 2.04
N LEU A 31 -12.53 -6.56 2.97
CA LEU A 31 -13.75 -5.93 3.48
C LEU A 31 -14.23 -4.83 2.52
N LEU A 32 -15.53 -4.57 2.51
CA LEU A 32 -16.04 -3.35 1.88
C LEU A 32 -15.54 -2.11 2.64
N ASN A 33 -15.29 -1.02 1.92
CA ASN A 33 -14.69 0.18 2.55
C ASN A 33 -15.60 0.82 3.60
N ASP A 34 -16.91 0.63 3.51
CA ASP A 34 -17.93 1.07 4.47
C ASP A 34 -18.27 0.04 5.56
N ASP A 35 -17.64 -1.14 5.57
CA ASP A 35 -17.80 -2.13 6.63
C ASP A 35 -17.02 -1.70 7.89
N GLU A 36 -17.66 -0.85 8.71
CA GLU A 36 -17.14 -0.48 10.02
C GLU A 36 -17.43 -1.57 11.07
N ALA A 37 -18.54 -2.29 10.90
CA ALA A 37 -19.03 -3.23 11.91
C ALA A 37 -18.03 -4.36 12.16
N THR A 38 -17.52 -4.99 11.11
CA THR A 38 -16.52 -6.06 11.23
C THR A 38 -15.24 -5.58 11.91
N CYS A 39 -14.75 -4.39 11.57
CA CYS A 39 -13.54 -3.84 12.20
C CYS A 39 -13.76 -3.56 13.70
N ILE A 40 -14.91 -2.98 14.05
CA ILE A 40 -15.26 -2.66 15.44
C ILE A 40 -15.45 -3.94 16.26
N GLU A 41 -16.10 -4.97 15.72
CA GLU A 41 -16.26 -6.27 16.36
C GLU A 41 -14.90 -6.93 16.67
N LEU A 42 -13.96 -6.89 15.72
CA LEU A 42 -12.67 -7.57 15.84
C LEU A 42 -11.68 -6.85 16.77
N ILE A 43 -11.58 -5.53 16.68
CA ILE A 43 -10.53 -4.76 17.39
C ILE A 43 -11.03 -3.46 18.04
N GLY A 44 -12.34 -3.19 18.03
CA GLY A 44 -12.94 -2.00 18.65
C GLY A 44 -12.74 -0.70 17.87
N ALA A 45 -12.19 -0.73 16.66
CA ALA A 45 -11.89 0.46 15.86
C ALA A 45 -12.01 0.20 14.37
N LYS A 46 -12.42 1.22 13.60
CA LYS A 46 -12.43 1.19 12.12
C LYS A 46 -11.00 1.36 11.59
N GLN A 47 -10.26 0.29 11.55
CA GLN A 47 -8.86 0.25 11.13
C GLN A 47 -8.54 -1.06 10.39
N LEU A 48 -7.70 -0.99 9.37
CA LEU A 48 -7.10 -2.13 8.67
C LEU A 48 -5.59 -1.87 8.46
N PRO A 49 -4.78 -2.91 8.36
CA PRO A 49 -5.11 -4.35 8.40
C PRO A 49 -5.49 -4.86 9.79
N ILE A 50 -6.19 -6.01 9.83
CA ILE A 50 -6.44 -6.79 11.06
C ILE A 50 -5.96 -8.22 10.82
N LEU A 51 -5.17 -8.76 11.75
CA LEU A 51 -4.82 -10.17 11.77
C LEU A 51 -5.65 -10.88 12.84
N GLN A 52 -6.46 -11.86 12.41
CA GLN A 52 -7.22 -12.73 13.31
C GLN A 52 -6.58 -14.12 13.36
N PHE A 53 -6.29 -14.56 14.58
CA PHE A 53 -5.75 -15.90 14.87
C PHE A 53 -6.86 -16.96 14.87
N ASP A 54 -6.46 -18.24 14.78
CA ASP A 54 -7.41 -19.36 14.76
C ASP A 54 -8.14 -19.55 16.11
N ASP A 55 -7.62 -18.99 17.19
CA ASP A 55 -8.27 -18.97 18.51
C ASP A 55 -9.28 -17.81 18.68
N GLY A 56 -9.50 -17.01 17.64
CA GLY A 56 -10.45 -15.89 17.60
C GLY A 56 -9.88 -14.56 18.08
N ARG A 57 -8.69 -14.52 18.70
CA ARG A 57 -8.03 -13.24 19.03
C ARG A 57 -7.70 -12.48 17.77
N ALA A 58 -7.76 -11.14 17.83
CA ALA A 58 -7.40 -10.29 16.72
C ALA A 58 -6.45 -9.17 17.16
N MET A 59 -5.66 -8.66 16.21
CA MET A 59 -4.78 -7.51 16.43
C MET A 59 -4.81 -6.56 15.24
N GLY A 60 -4.65 -5.25 15.53
CA GLY A 60 -4.45 -4.18 14.57
C GLY A 60 -2.99 -3.77 14.49
N GLU A 61 -2.76 -2.55 13.96
CA GLU A 61 -1.45 -1.92 13.72
C GLU A 61 -0.54 -2.69 12.74
N SER A 62 -0.40 -2.11 11.55
CA SER A 62 0.25 -2.78 10.41
C SER A 62 1.67 -3.28 10.68
N LEU A 63 2.46 -2.52 11.44
CA LEU A 63 3.84 -2.91 11.76
C LEU A 63 3.90 -3.97 12.85
N ASP A 64 2.96 -3.96 13.79
CA ASP A 64 2.88 -5.01 14.80
C ASP A 64 2.41 -6.33 14.18
N ILE A 65 1.45 -6.27 13.24
CA ILE A 65 1.07 -7.42 12.42
C ILE A 65 2.25 -7.92 11.60
N ALA A 66 2.98 -7.03 10.90
CA ALA A 66 4.14 -7.40 10.12
C ALA A 66 5.22 -8.10 10.97
N ARG A 67 5.53 -7.57 12.16
CA ARG A 67 6.45 -8.22 13.12
C ARG A 67 5.94 -9.58 13.59
N LYS A 68 4.64 -9.67 13.88
CA LYS A 68 4.04 -10.95 14.28
C LYS A 68 4.13 -12.00 13.16
N LEU A 69 3.89 -11.61 11.92
CA LEU A 69 4.04 -12.48 10.76
C LEU A 69 5.50 -12.88 10.51
N ASP A 70 6.45 -11.98 10.75
CA ASP A 70 7.89 -12.29 10.68
C ASP A 70 8.28 -13.35 11.74
N GLU A 71 7.78 -13.24 12.98
CA GLU A 71 8.00 -14.22 14.04
C GLU A 71 7.40 -15.61 13.72
N LEU A 72 6.21 -15.63 13.11
CA LEU A 72 5.47 -16.87 12.83
C LEU A 72 5.93 -17.59 11.56
N GLY A 73 6.56 -16.87 10.66
CA GLY A 73 6.88 -17.37 9.34
C GLY A 73 8.22 -18.09 9.24
N ASN A 74 8.64 -18.36 8.01
CA ASN A 74 9.86 -19.08 7.70
C ASN A 74 11.10 -18.40 8.31
N PRO A 75 11.81 -19.02 9.27
CA PRO A 75 12.94 -18.39 9.95
C PRO A 75 14.16 -18.21 9.05
N GLN A 76 14.24 -18.87 7.90
CA GLN A 76 15.34 -18.71 6.93
C GLN A 76 15.15 -17.47 6.06
N ARG A 77 13.92 -16.94 5.93
CA ARG A 77 13.62 -15.71 5.23
C ARG A 77 13.70 -14.52 6.17
N LEU A 78 14.91 -14.04 6.39
CA LEU A 78 15.17 -12.91 7.30
C LEU A 78 14.72 -11.60 6.65
N ILE A 79 14.12 -10.72 7.45
CA ILE A 79 13.85 -9.33 7.09
C ILE A 79 14.83 -8.44 7.86
N ARG A 80 15.64 -7.67 7.14
CA ARG A 80 16.67 -6.80 7.73
C ARG A 80 16.63 -5.44 7.04
N PRO A 81 17.01 -4.34 7.69
CA PRO A 81 17.18 -3.07 6.98
C PRO A 81 18.25 -3.21 5.89
N HIS A 82 17.95 -2.75 4.68
CA HIS A 82 18.91 -2.65 3.58
C HIS A 82 19.48 -1.23 3.46
N GLY A 83 18.74 -0.24 3.97
CA GLY A 83 19.12 1.17 3.91
C GLY A 83 18.30 2.02 4.86
N ASP A 84 18.49 3.33 4.74
CA ASP A 84 17.66 4.33 5.43
C ASP A 84 16.52 4.79 4.52
N TYR A 85 15.30 4.48 4.89
CA TYR A 85 14.10 4.88 4.13
C TYR A 85 13.66 6.32 4.40
N LEU A 86 14.13 6.95 5.47
CA LEU A 86 13.66 8.27 5.92
C LEU A 86 13.82 9.38 4.85
N PRO A 87 14.97 9.50 4.17
CA PRO A 87 15.10 10.52 3.13
C PRO A 87 14.08 10.34 1.99
N SER A 88 13.84 9.12 1.55
CA SER A 88 12.83 8.83 0.52
C SER A 88 11.42 9.12 1.01
N GLN A 89 11.12 8.78 2.26
CA GLN A 89 9.82 9.06 2.89
C GLN A 89 9.57 10.57 3.01
N GLU A 90 10.60 11.36 3.31
CA GLU A 90 10.50 12.83 3.36
C GLU A 90 10.15 13.42 1.98
N HIS A 91 10.80 12.95 0.91
CA HIS A 91 10.46 13.38 -0.46
C HIS A 91 8.99 13.07 -0.81
N ILE A 92 8.53 11.87 -0.49
CA ILE A 92 7.14 11.46 -0.71
C ILE A 92 6.17 12.33 0.11
N ASN A 93 6.50 12.63 1.36
CA ASN A 93 5.66 13.45 2.23
C ASN A 93 5.53 14.90 1.76
N GLN A 94 6.57 15.47 1.15
CA GLN A 94 6.53 16.84 0.60
C GLN A 94 5.49 17.00 -0.50
N VAL A 95 5.21 15.95 -1.26
CA VAL A 95 4.21 15.95 -2.34
C VAL A 95 2.92 15.21 -1.99
N ARG A 96 2.67 15.01 -0.69
CA ARG A 96 1.55 14.21 -0.19
C ARG A 96 0.20 14.60 -0.80
N LEU A 97 -0.10 15.90 -0.93
CA LEU A 97 -1.37 16.32 -1.50
C LEU A 97 -1.51 15.91 -2.97
N ALA A 98 -0.46 16.10 -3.78
CA ALA A 98 -0.47 15.69 -5.19
C ALA A 98 -0.64 14.16 -5.32
N ASN A 99 0.06 13.37 -4.49
CA ASN A 99 -0.12 11.92 -4.41
C ASN A 99 -1.59 11.56 -4.13
N LEU A 100 -2.20 12.13 -3.10
CA LEU A 100 -3.58 11.83 -2.72
C LEU A 100 -4.59 12.25 -3.78
N CYS A 101 -4.37 13.40 -4.46
CA CYS A 101 -5.21 13.84 -5.58
C CYS A 101 -5.13 12.89 -6.79
N LEU A 102 -3.98 12.26 -7.02
CA LEU A 102 -3.84 11.24 -8.06
C LEU A 102 -4.48 9.90 -7.65
N LEU A 103 -4.30 9.47 -6.42
CA LEU A 103 -4.65 8.12 -5.98
C LEU A 103 -6.14 7.97 -5.63
N PHE A 104 -6.67 8.82 -4.75
CA PHE A 104 -8.02 8.62 -4.20
C PHE A 104 -9.14 8.51 -5.25
N PRO A 105 -9.19 9.34 -6.31
CA PRO A 105 -10.21 9.15 -7.34
C PRO A 105 -10.04 7.84 -8.13
N ARG A 106 -8.79 7.37 -8.26
CA ARG A 106 -8.44 6.14 -8.99
C ARG A 106 -8.69 4.89 -8.16
N ASP A 107 -8.54 4.96 -6.84
CA ASP A 107 -8.85 3.85 -5.93
C ASP A 107 -10.27 3.33 -6.18
N ILE A 108 -11.28 4.21 -6.21
CA ILE A 108 -12.68 3.82 -6.41
C ILE A 108 -13.01 3.43 -7.86
N ALA A 109 -12.22 3.89 -8.84
CA ALA A 109 -12.46 3.65 -10.26
C ALA A 109 -11.79 2.38 -10.79
N LEU A 110 -10.78 1.85 -10.08
CA LEU A 110 -9.97 0.72 -10.54
C LEU A 110 -10.66 -0.64 -10.39
N GLY A 111 -11.83 -0.70 -9.76
CA GLY A 111 -12.59 -1.94 -9.56
C GLY A 111 -11.99 -2.85 -8.49
N LEU A 112 -11.43 -2.27 -7.43
CA LEU A 112 -10.86 -3.01 -6.30
C LEU A 112 -11.96 -3.65 -5.44
N PRO A 113 -11.68 -4.79 -4.77
CA PRO A 113 -12.68 -5.55 -4.02
C PRO A 113 -13.44 -4.74 -2.98
N GLU A 114 -12.73 -3.88 -2.25
CA GLU A 114 -13.28 -3.01 -1.21
C GLU A 114 -14.25 -1.95 -1.72
N PHE A 115 -14.29 -1.72 -3.03
CA PHE A 115 -15.17 -0.78 -3.71
C PHE A 115 -16.23 -1.46 -4.59
N ALA A 116 -16.55 -2.73 -4.33
CA ALA A 116 -17.51 -3.50 -5.12
C ALA A 116 -18.94 -2.90 -5.10
N THR A 117 -19.33 -2.21 -4.01
CA THR A 117 -20.65 -1.58 -3.88
C THR A 117 -20.58 -0.07 -4.10
N GLN A 118 -21.73 0.53 -4.52
CA GLN A 118 -21.85 1.98 -4.63
C GLN A 118 -21.69 2.65 -3.27
N SER A 119 -22.27 2.08 -2.22
CA SER A 119 -22.18 2.56 -0.83
C SER A 119 -20.73 2.69 -0.38
N ALA A 120 -19.88 1.66 -0.62
CA ALA A 120 -18.46 1.70 -0.26
C ALA A 120 -17.70 2.81 -1.02
N ARG A 121 -18.02 3.01 -2.31
CA ARG A 121 -17.43 4.11 -3.11
C ARG A 121 -17.85 5.47 -2.59
N ASP A 122 -19.14 5.68 -2.32
CA ASP A 122 -19.67 6.95 -1.81
C ASP A 122 -19.10 7.29 -0.44
N TYR A 123 -18.99 6.28 0.44
CA TYR A 123 -18.39 6.42 1.76
C TYR A 123 -16.91 6.87 1.67
N PHE A 124 -16.13 6.22 0.83
CA PHE A 124 -14.72 6.59 0.63
C PHE A 124 -14.60 7.99 0.05
N GLN A 125 -15.34 8.28 -1.03
CA GLN A 125 -15.31 9.57 -1.71
C GLN A 125 -15.62 10.71 -0.73
N ALA A 126 -16.73 10.61 0.02
CA ALA A 126 -17.13 11.65 0.98
C ALA A 126 -16.03 11.96 2.01
N LYS A 127 -15.36 10.91 2.55
CA LYS A 127 -14.27 11.09 3.50
C LYS A 127 -12.99 11.63 2.85
N LYS A 128 -12.65 11.18 1.64
CA LYS A 128 -11.38 11.53 1.00
C LYS A 128 -11.38 12.89 0.33
N GLU A 129 -12.51 13.34 -0.19
CA GLU A 129 -12.68 14.71 -0.68
C GLU A 129 -12.45 15.75 0.42
N GLN A 130 -12.85 15.45 1.66
CA GLN A 130 -12.54 16.28 2.82
C GLN A 130 -11.04 16.36 3.10
N ILE A 131 -10.30 15.24 2.92
CA ILE A 131 -8.85 15.21 3.14
C ILE A 131 -8.09 16.02 2.09
N ILE A 132 -8.45 15.87 0.81
CA ILE A 132 -7.81 16.62 -0.29
C ILE A 132 -8.41 18.00 -0.52
N GLN A 133 -9.48 18.36 0.21
CA GLN A 133 -10.19 19.65 0.17
C GLN A 133 -10.66 20.02 -1.24
N ARG A 134 -11.08 19.03 -2.03
CA ARG A 134 -11.63 19.21 -3.37
C ARG A 134 -12.40 17.98 -3.84
N PRO A 135 -13.38 18.15 -4.76
CA PRO A 135 -14.07 17.03 -5.38
C PRO A 135 -13.11 16.15 -6.22
N PHE A 136 -13.36 14.84 -6.28
CA PHE A 136 -12.59 13.91 -7.13
C PHE A 136 -12.58 14.31 -8.60
N ALA A 137 -13.69 14.85 -9.13
CA ALA A 137 -13.76 15.34 -10.49
C ALA A 137 -12.74 16.47 -10.76
N GLN A 138 -12.54 17.37 -9.80
CA GLN A 138 -11.54 18.42 -9.90
C GLN A 138 -10.11 17.84 -9.82
N ALA A 139 -9.85 16.95 -8.86
CA ALA A 139 -8.55 16.30 -8.72
C ALA A 139 -8.15 15.54 -10.01
N LEU A 140 -9.13 14.88 -10.68
CA LEU A 140 -8.91 14.23 -11.98
C LEU A 140 -8.61 15.24 -13.09
N ALA A 141 -9.31 16.38 -13.14
CA ALA A 141 -9.06 17.43 -14.12
C ALA A 141 -7.65 18.05 -13.98
N GLU A 142 -7.14 18.13 -12.75
CA GLU A 142 -5.81 18.62 -12.39
C GLU A 142 -4.70 17.53 -12.46
N SER A 143 -5.01 16.33 -12.96
CA SER A 143 -4.06 15.20 -12.98
C SER A 143 -2.72 15.49 -13.65
N ALA A 144 -2.70 16.34 -14.69
CA ALA A 144 -1.45 16.69 -15.37
C ALA A 144 -0.49 17.45 -14.45
N GLU A 145 -1.02 18.41 -13.67
CA GLU A 145 -0.24 19.19 -12.70
C GLU A 145 0.27 18.31 -11.57
N HIS A 146 -0.61 17.48 -11.00
CA HIS A 146 -0.25 16.57 -9.94
C HIS A 146 0.79 15.52 -10.39
N ARG A 147 0.68 15.00 -11.64
CA ARG A 147 1.70 14.10 -12.19
C ARG A 147 3.05 14.76 -12.28
N ALA A 148 3.12 15.98 -12.81
CA ALA A 148 4.40 16.70 -12.92
C ALA A 148 5.10 16.87 -11.56
N VAL A 149 4.35 17.16 -10.50
CA VAL A 149 4.87 17.24 -9.13
C VAL A 149 5.40 15.89 -8.64
N VAL A 150 4.64 14.83 -8.85
CA VAL A 150 5.01 13.47 -8.41
C VAL A 150 6.17 12.93 -9.23
N GLU A 151 6.22 13.19 -10.54
CA GLU A 151 7.34 12.80 -11.41
C GLU A 151 8.65 13.47 -10.99
N ALA A 152 8.60 14.77 -10.65
CA ALA A 152 9.75 15.46 -10.11
C ALA A 152 10.23 14.86 -8.77
N MET A 153 9.31 14.49 -7.90
CA MET A 153 9.64 13.80 -6.65
C MET A 153 10.27 12.43 -6.93
N LEU A 154 9.67 11.61 -7.80
CA LEU A 154 10.21 10.28 -8.15
C LEU A 154 11.63 10.39 -8.75
N ALA A 155 11.89 11.43 -9.57
CA ALA A 155 13.20 11.67 -10.14
C ALA A 155 14.25 12.14 -9.12
N SER A 156 13.81 12.69 -7.99
CA SER A 156 14.68 13.20 -6.92
C SER A 156 14.90 12.21 -5.78
N LEU A 157 14.26 11.03 -5.82
CA LEU A 157 14.45 10.01 -4.78
C LEU A 157 15.92 9.58 -4.69
N PRO A 158 16.46 9.43 -3.48
CA PRO A 158 17.74 8.75 -3.28
C PRO A 158 17.75 7.35 -3.90
N PRO A 159 18.92 6.78 -4.21
CA PRO A 159 19.01 5.40 -4.69
C PRO A 159 18.28 4.44 -3.74
N LEU A 160 17.37 3.64 -4.31
CA LEU A 160 16.63 2.63 -3.56
C LEU A 160 17.42 1.31 -3.59
N PRO A 161 17.75 0.70 -2.43
CA PRO A 161 18.42 -0.59 -2.38
C PRO A 161 17.53 -1.67 -3.03
N LEU A 162 18.05 -2.35 -4.05
CA LEU A 162 17.31 -3.43 -4.71
C LEU A 162 17.40 -4.73 -3.89
N PRO A 163 16.30 -5.49 -3.70
CA PRO A 163 16.36 -6.81 -3.06
C PRO A 163 17.42 -7.74 -3.65
N SER A 164 17.61 -7.74 -4.97
CA SER A 164 18.63 -8.53 -5.66
C SER A 164 20.07 -8.18 -5.25
N ALA A 165 20.33 -6.93 -4.89
CA ALA A 165 21.64 -6.51 -4.37
C ALA A 165 21.91 -7.01 -2.93
N HIS A 166 20.88 -7.51 -2.25
CA HIS A 166 20.92 -8.01 -0.88
C HIS A 166 20.56 -9.51 -0.79
N GLY A 167 20.80 -10.27 -1.86
CA GLY A 167 20.57 -11.72 -1.90
C GLY A 167 19.10 -12.12 -1.95
N ASP A 168 18.29 -11.35 -2.67
CA ASP A 168 16.84 -11.53 -2.81
C ASP A 168 16.12 -11.60 -1.43
N THR A 169 16.50 -10.69 -0.53
CA THR A 169 15.87 -10.55 0.79
C THR A 169 14.99 -9.31 0.85
N LEU A 170 13.97 -9.35 1.70
CA LEU A 170 13.10 -8.22 2.00
C LEU A 170 13.72 -7.36 3.10
N GLY A 171 13.73 -6.03 2.90
CA GLY A 171 14.14 -5.06 3.90
C GLY A 171 12.95 -4.50 4.71
N TRP A 172 13.20 -4.11 5.97
CA TRP A 172 12.19 -3.34 6.72
C TRP A 172 11.93 -1.97 6.10
N ASP A 173 12.90 -1.40 5.43
CA ASP A 173 12.78 -0.21 4.59
C ASP A 173 11.84 -0.45 3.40
N ASP A 174 11.90 -1.63 2.77
CA ASP A 174 10.94 -2.01 1.72
C ASP A 174 9.51 -2.08 2.24
N VAL A 175 9.30 -2.68 3.42
CA VAL A 175 7.97 -2.78 4.07
C VAL A 175 7.36 -1.40 4.30
N LEU A 176 8.20 -0.38 4.55
CA LEU A 176 7.74 0.98 4.81
C LEU A 176 7.53 1.79 3.54
N LEU A 177 8.40 1.65 2.53
CA LEU A 177 8.46 2.52 1.38
C LEU A 177 7.67 2.00 0.17
N TYR A 178 7.83 0.70 -0.14
CA TYR A 178 7.23 0.09 -1.32
C TYR A 178 5.72 0.29 -1.46
N PRO A 179 4.88 0.14 -0.39
CA PRO A 179 3.44 0.25 -0.55
C PRO A 179 2.96 1.57 -1.14
N GLY A 180 3.61 2.68 -0.77
CA GLY A 180 3.30 4.00 -1.33
C GLY A 180 3.68 4.11 -2.80
N LEU A 181 4.86 3.61 -3.18
CA LEU A 181 5.34 3.61 -4.56
C LEU A 181 4.52 2.63 -5.44
N ARG A 182 4.14 1.47 -4.89
CA ARG A 182 3.22 0.53 -5.56
C ARG A 182 1.92 1.20 -5.97
N ASN A 183 1.31 1.96 -5.08
CA ASN A 183 0.03 2.60 -5.37
C ASN A 183 0.13 3.62 -6.51
N LEU A 184 1.25 4.32 -6.65
CA LEU A 184 1.46 5.23 -7.78
C LEU A 184 1.41 4.53 -9.14
N SER A 185 1.63 3.22 -9.21
CA SER A 185 1.53 2.43 -10.44
C SER A 185 0.12 2.39 -11.03
N MET A 186 -0.92 2.80 -10.28
CA MET A 186 -2.30 2.92 -10.80
C MET A 186 -2.53 4.15 -11.68
N VAL A 187 -1.59 5.11 -11.66
CA VAL A 187 -1.75 6.38 -12.36
C VAL A 187 -1.23 6.25 -13.80
N LYS A 188 -2.15 6.19 -14.75
CA LYS A 188 -1.81 6.09 -16.17
C LYS A 188 -1.01 7.27 -16.66
N GLY A 189 0.10 6.96 -17.33
CA GLY A 189 0.99 7.98 -17.89
C GLY A 189 1.88 8.69 -16.88
N LEU A 190 1.93 8.24 -15.62
CA LEU A 190 2.94 8.70 -14.65
C LEU A 190 4.31 8.11 -15.05
N ALA A 191 5.29 8.99 -15.24
CA ALA A 191 6.64 8.60 -15.62
C ALA A 191 7.44 8.12 -14.38
N PHE A 192 7.72 6.83 -14.32
CA PHE A 192 8.63 6.27 -13.33
C PHE A 192 10.06 6.28 -13.87
N PRO A 193 11.04 6.85 -13.15
CA PRO A 193 12.45 6.60 -13.45
C PRO A 193 12.74 5.09 -13.45
N SER A 194 13.60 4.63 -14.36
CA SER A 194 13.88 3.18 -14.52
C SER A 194 14.33 2.50 -13.21
N ALA A 195 15.12 3.19 -12.40
CA ALA A 195 15.57 2.67 -11.11
C ALA A 195 14.41 2.50 -10.12
N VAL A 196 13.48 3.47 -10.03
CA VAL A 196 12.32 3.39 -9.13
C VAL A 196 11.35 2.31 -9.62
N ARG A 197 11.14 2.22 -10.93
CA ARG A 197 10.30 1.18 -11.52
C ARG A 197 10.88 -0.22 -11.25
N GLY A 198 12.18 -0.40 -11.48
CA GLY A 198 12.86 -1.66 -11.20
C GLY A 198 12.74 -2.08 -9.73
N TYR A 199 12.90 -1.12 -8.81
CA TYR A 199 12.69 -1.36 -7.38
C TYR A 199 11.26 -1.85 -7.09
N VAL A 200 10.25 -1.14 -7.59
CA VAL A 200 8.84 -1.53 -7.38
C VAL A 200 8.56 -2.92 -7.95
N GLU A 201 9.06 -3.25 -9.14
CA GLU A 201 8.86 -4.54 -9.77
C GLU A 201 9.60 -5.68 -9.05
N GLU A 202 10.82 -5.44 -8.53
CA GLU A 202 11.56 -6.44 -7.75
C GLU A 202 10.88 -6.74 -6.42
N VAL A 203 10.46 -5.72 -5.67
CA VAL A 203 9.77 -5.92 -4.39
C VAL A 203 8.42 -6.60 -4.63
N ALA A 204 7.66 -6.20 -5.65
CA ALA A 204 6.40 -6.85 -6.04
C ALA A 204 6.59 -8.35 -6.30
N ARG A 205 7.60 -8.71 -7.09
CA ARG A 205 7.94 -10.12 -7.40
C ARG A 205 8.34 -10.89 -6.14
N LEU A 206 9.18 -10.30 -5.30
CA LEU A 206 9.70 -10.94 -4.08
C LEU A 206 8.60 -11.21 -3.06
N THR A 207 7.61 -10.33 -2.98
CA THR A 207 6.53 -10.36 -2.01
C THR A 207 5.20 -10.85 -2.57
N GLU A 208 5.17 -11.23 -3.86
CA GLU A 208 3.96 -11.68 -4.57
C GLU A 208 2.78 -10.70 -4.44
N THR A 209 3.11 -9.39 -4.36
CA THR A 209 2.11 -8.32 -4.33
C THR A 209 1.97 -7.70 -5.71
N ALA A 210 0.76 -7.71 -6.28
CA ALA A 210 0.52 -7.18 -7.62
C ALA A 210 0.69 -5.65 -7.69
N THR A 211 1.36 -5.15 -8.73
CA THR A 211 1.33 -3.73 -9.10
C THR A 211 0.09 -3.42 -9.94
N TYR A 212 -0.15 -2.13 -10.20
CA TYR A 212 -1.28 -1.70 -11.04
C TYR A 212 -0.86 -1.27 -12.45
N PHE A 213 0.41 -1.40 -12.85
CA PHE A 213 0.91 -0.90 -14.13
C PHE A 213 0.09 -1.33 -15.34
N GLU A 214 -0.34 -2.61 -15.38
CA GLU A 214 -1.09 -3.15 -16.52
C GLU A 214 -2.55 -2.69 -16.59
N ARG A 215 -3.11 -2.25 -15.47
CA ARG A 215 -4.50 -1.79 -15.36
C ARG A 215 -4.62 -0.33 -14.92
N ALA A 216 -3.55 0.45 -15.08
CA ALA A 216 -3.50 1.86 -14.71
C ALA A 216 -4.55 2.68 -15.49
N ILE A 217 -5.17 3.65 -14.81
CA ILE A 217 -6.24 4.52 -15.33
C ILE A 217 -5.91 6.01 -15.15
#